data_80f39ad2234a39cf12baf456881bf9b5
#
_entry.id   80f39ad2234a39cf12baf456881bf9b5
#
_cell.length_a   1.000
_cell.length_b   1.000
_cell.length_c   1.000
_cell.angle_alpha   90.00
_cell.angle_beta   90.00
_cell.angle_gamma   90.00
#
_symmetry.space_group_name_H-M   'P 1'
#
loop_
_entity.id
_entity.type
_entity.pdbx_description
1 polymer ?
#
loop_
_entity_poly.entity_id
_entity_poly.type
_entity_poly.pdbx_seq_one_letter_code
_entity_poly.pdbx_strand_id
1 'polypeptide(L)'
;DNSDVPENTHLVSKEVQAAFNAKYPQAKDVEWELKGDYAVADFYWDGGEHSAWFNPLSAAWYMTETDVRYENLPEPVLAAHKAGKYADWRVDDVDKLTREGMETLYVIEVEKGESELDLFYSSTGILVKTVVDTGHEEDYDDYLPQPDANGIIAIVKQKYPNATIVEIEREKGLQEVTILDENR
;
A
#
# COMPACT_ATOMS: atom_id res chain seq x y z
N ASP A 1 16.18 -0.29 28.28
CA ASP A 1 15.02 -0.39 27.41
C ASP A 1 15.44 -0.85 26.02
N ASN A 2 15.01 -2.06 25.60
CA ASN A 2 15.43 -2.67 24.32
C ASN A 2 14.44 -2.38 23.17
N SER A 3 13.49 -1.45 23.35
CA SER A 3 12.45 -1.15 22.36
C SER A 3 13.01 -0.55 21.05
N ASP A 4 14.23 -0.01 21.10
CA ASP A 4 14.86 0.60 19.93
C ASP A 4 15.77 -0.37 19.15
N VAL A 5 15.88 -1.63 19.60
CA VAL A 5 16.68 -2.64 18.91
C VAL A 5 15.78 -3.40 17.93
N PRO A 6 16.05 -3.33 16.62
CA PRO A 6 15.25 -4.07 15.64
C PRO A 6 15.30 -5.58 15.88
N GLU A 7 14.13 -6.24 15.78
CA GLU A 7 14.00 -7.69 15.91
C GLU A 7 14.11 -8.39 14.56
N ASN A 8 14.64 -9.60 14.59
CA ASN A 8 14.75 -10.47 13.41
C ASN A 8 15.60 -9.91 12.28
N THR A 9 16.61 -9.10 12.62
CA THR A 9 17.53 -8.52 11.62
C THR A 9 18.29 -9.56 10.83
N HIS A 10 18.48 -10.77 11.40
CA HIS A 10 19.15 -11.87 10.73
C HIS A 10 18.41 -12.38 9.49
N LEU A 11 17.12 -12.04 9.34
CA LEU A 11 16.31 -12.43 8.18
C LEU A 11 16.60 -11.58 6.94
N VAL A 12 17.22 -10.41 7.10
CA VAL A 12 17.40 -9.44 6.02
C VAL A 12 18.85 -8.99 5.90
N SER A 13 19.26 -8.60 4.70
CA SER A 13 20.60 -8.12 4.44
C SER A 13 20.86 -6.77 5.08
N LYS A 14 22.14 -6.43 5.23
CA LYS A 14 22.54 -5.10 5.71
C LYS A 14 22.10 -4.00 4.75
N GLU A 15 22.06 -4.31 3.46
CA GLU A 15 21.62 -3.38 2.42
C GLU A 15 20.15 -3.04 2.57
N VAL A 16 19.30 -4.04 2.84
CA VAL A 16 17.86 -3.81 3.11
C VAL A 16 17.68 -2.99 4.39
N GLN A 17 18.40 -3.33 5.46
CA GLN A 17 18.35 -2.58 6.71
C GLN A 17 18.78 -1.12 6.50
N ALA A 18 19.84 -0.89 5.70
CA ALA A 18 20.32 0.45 5.40
C ALA A 18 19.30 1.26 4.59
N ALA A 19 18.66 0.62 3.59
CA ALA A 19 17.61 1.26 2.80
C ALA A 19 16.42 1.66 3.68
N PHE A 20 16.03 0.78 4.57
CA PHE A 20 14.95 1.06 5.54
C PHE A 20 15.33 2.22 6.45
N ASN A 21 16.53 2.19 7.05
CA ASN A 21 16.98 3.23 7.98
C ASN A 21 17.13 4.58 7.29
N ALA A 22 17.49 4.61 6.02
CA ALA A 22 17.56 5.84 5.24
C ALA A 22 16.18 6.46 5.01
N LYS A 23 15.18 5.61 4.79
CA LYS A 23 13.81 6.07 4.53
C LYS A 23 13.06 6.44 5.83
N TYR A 24 13.28 5.68 6.89
CA TYR A 24 12.60 5.85 8.18
C TYR A 24 13.61 5.92 9.33
N PRO A 25 14.43 7.02 9.39
CA PRO A 25 15.52 7.08 10.36
C PRO A 25 15.07 7.13 11.82
N GLN A 26 13.81 7.48 12.07
CA GLN A 26 13.26 7.57 13.43
C GLN A 26 12.26 6.46 13.74
N ALA A 27 12.26 5.39 12.94
CA ALA A 27 11.40 4.25 13.19
C ALA A 27 11.72 3.58 14.52
N LYS A 28 10.68 3.15 15.23
CA LYS A 28 10.78 2.47 16.52
C LYS A 28 10.09 1.11 16.46
N ASP A 29 10.46 0.22 17.39
CA ASP A 29 9.85 -1.09 17.52
C ASP A 29 9.89 -1.88 16.20
N VAL A 30 11.01 -1.80 15.50
CA VAL A 30 11.18 -2.42 14.17
C VAL A 30 11.28 -3.94 14.33
N GLU A 31 10.44 -4.65 13.61
CA GLU A 31 10.46 -6.10 13.52
C GLU A 31 10.46 -6.52 12.05
N TRP A 32 11.42 -7.37 11.67
CA TRP A 32 11.52 -7.87 10.31
C TRP A 32 10.86 -9.23 10.16
N GLU A 33 10.24 -9.44 9.00
CA GLU A 33 9.71 -10.74 8.59
C GLU A 33 9.87 -10.91 7.09
N LEU A 34 9.82 -12.16 6.64
CA LEU A 34 9.81 -12.47 5.21
C LEU A 34 8.38 -12.88 4.86
N LYS A 35 7.80 -12.22 3.88
CA LYS A 35 6.47 -12.54 3.34
C LYS A 35 6.63 -12.87 1.86
N GLY A 36 6.53 -14.17 1.52
CA GLY A 36 6.82 -14.61 0.16
C GLY A 36 8.24 -14.22 -0.23
N ASP A 37 8.38 -13.49 -1.33
CA ASP A 37 9.65 -13.03 -1.86
C ASP A 37 10.04 -11.61 -1.38
N TYR A 38 9.44 -11.14 -0.30
CA TYR A 38 9.63 -9.78 0.19
C TYR A 38 10.18 -9.76 1.60
N ALA A 39 10.99 -8.74 1.89
CA ALA A 39 11.40 -8.40 3.25
C ALA A 39 10.48 -7.28 3.75
N VAL A 40 9.85 -7.49 4.90
CA VAL A 40 8.87 -6.56 5.44
C VAL A 40 9.30 -6.12 6.84
N ALA A 41 9.35 -4.80 7.04
CA ALA A 41 9.59 -4.21 8.34
C ALA A 41 8.29 -3.68 8.91
N ASP A 42 7.88 -4.19 10.07
CA ASP A 42 6.81 -3.62 10.86
C ASP A 42 7.42 -2.66 11.86
N PHE A 43 6.88 -1.45 11.97
CA PHE A 43 7.49 -0.43 12.82
C PHE A 43 6.48 0.63 13.24
N TYR A 44 6.87 1.40 14.24
CA TYR A 44 6.13 2.57 14.69
C TYR A 44 6.90 3.83 14.27
N TRP A 45 6.19 4.77 13.66
CA TRP A 45 6.79 5.99 13.13
C TRP A 45 5.70 7.07 13.01
N ASP A 46 6.06 8.31 13.31
CA ASP A 46 5.17 9.47 13.15
C ASP A 46 3.76 9.23 13.74
N GLY A 47 3.73 8.62 14.92
CA GLY A 47 2.49 8.40 15.68
C GLY A 47 1.61 7.25 15.21
N GLY A 48 2.09 6.38 14.31
CA GLY A 48 1.30 5.27 13.80
C GLY A 48 2.09 4.04 13.44
N GLU A 49 1.37 2.96 13.20
CA GLU A 49 1.93 1.67 12.79
C GLU A 49 2.06 1.62 11.27
N HIS A 50 3.18 1.07 10.80
CA HIS A 50 3.51 0.95 9.39
C HIS A 50 4.13 -0.40 9.10
N SER A 51 4.01 -0.83 7.85
CA SER A 51 4.74 -1.97 7.30
C SER A 51 5.37 -1.57 5.98
N ALA A 52 6.69 -1.66 5.88
CA ALA A 52 7.43 -1.29 4.67
C ALA A 52 7.97 -2.54 3.99
N TRP A 53 7.73 -2.65 2.70
CA TRP A 53 8.03 -3.80 1.86
C TRP A 53 9.22 -3.51 0.95
N PHE A 54 10.21 -4.42 0.96
CA PHE A 54 11.46 -4.28 0.21
C PHE A 54 11.75 -5.53 -0.60
N ASN A 55 12.48 -5.33 -1.70
CA ASN A 55 13.12 -6.44 -2.40
C ASN A 55 14.29 -6.92 -1.54
N PRO A 56 14.32 -8.19 -1.13
CA PRO A 56 15.39 -8.68 -0.26
C PRO A 56 16.77 -8.75 -0.93
N LEU A 57 16.82 -8.73 -2.26
CA LEU A 57 18.08 -8.82 -3.00
C LEU A 57 18.60 -7.44 -3.41
N SER A 58 17.76 -6.59 -3.98
CA SER A 58 18.16 -5.27 -4.46
C SER A 58 18.03 -4.17 -3.41
N ALA A 59 17.30 -4.44 -2.32
CA ALA A 59 16.96 -3.47 -1.29
C ALA A 59 16.02 -2.34 -1.79
N ALA A 60 15.40 -2.52 -2.96
CA ALA A 60 14.42 -1.55 -3.46
C ALA A 60 13.19 -1.52 -2.56
N TRP A 61 12.74 -0.31 -2.23
CA TRP A 61 11.47 -0.12 -1.53
C TRP A 61 10.31 -0.21 -2.52
N TYR A 62 9.29 -0.96 -2.16
CA TYR A 62 8.11 -1.14 -2.99
C TYR A 62 6.88 -0.42 -2.45
N MET A 63 6.60 -0.56 -1.17
CA MET A 63 5.35 -0.10 -0.60
C MET A 63 5.50 0.12 0.90
N THR A 64 4.75 1.08 1.42
CA THR A 64 4.51 1.20 2.86
C THR A 64 3.01 1.22 3.10
N GLU A 65 2.55 0.32 3.96
CA GLU A 65 1.20 0.32 4.50
C GLU A 65 1.20 1.15 5.76
N THR A 66 0.24 2.03 5.91
CA THR A 66 0.10 2.88 7.09
C THR A 66 -1.30 2.73 7.65
N ASP A 67 -1.41 2.39 8.92
CA ASP A 67 -2.68 2.38 9.62
C ASP A 67 -3.18 3.83 9.80
N VAL A 68 -4.41 4.11 9.41
CA VAL A 68 -4.98 5.46 9.39
C VAL A 68 -6.30 5.47 10.14
N ARG A 69 -6.54 6.51 10.93
CA ARG A 69 -7.86 6.73 11.50
C ARG A 69 -8.81 7.21 10.40
N TYR A 70 -10.04 6.72 10.42
CA TYR A 70 -11.04 7.10 9.43
C TYR A 70 -11.18 8.62 9.29
N GLU A 71 -11.26 9.33 10.40
CA GLU A 71 -11.42 10.79 10.43
C GLU A 71 -10.21 11.54 9.87
N ASN A 72 -9.06 10.87 9.74
CA ASN A 72 -7.84 11.47 9.19
C ASN A 72 -7.64 11.17 7.70
N LEU A 73 -8.60 10.51 7.06
CA LEU A 73 -8.57 10.32 5.61
C LEU A 73 -8.62 11.68 4.89
N PRO A 74 -8.04 11.80 3.69
CA PRO A 74 -8.20 13.00 2.89
C PRO A 74 -9.67 13.35 2.68
N GLU A 75 -10.00 14.62 2.69
CA GLU A 75 -11.38 15.10 2.55
C GLU A 75 -12.10 14.51 1.33
N PRO A 76 -11.47 14.42 0.14
CA PRO A 76 -12.16 13.80 -1.01
C PRO A 76 -12.52 12.34 -0.77
N VAL A 77 -11.69 11.59 -0.06
CA VAL A 77 -11.95 10.18 0.26
C VAL A 77 -13.11 10.08 1.26
N LEU A 78 -13.08 10.88 2.32
CA LEU A 78 -14.16 10.94 3.30
C LEU A 78 -15.50 11.27 2.62
N ALA A 79 -15.52 12.30 1.78
CA ALA A 79 -16.71 12.73 1.07
C ALA A 79 -17.25 11.63 0.14
N ALA A 80 -16.35 10.98 -0.61
CA ALA A 80 -16.74 9.90 -1.51
C ALA A 80 -17.32 8.71 -0.77
N HIS A 81 -16.69 8.30 0.33
CA HIS A 81 -17.18 7.19 1.14
C HIS A 81 -18.55 7.51 1.75
N LYS A 82 -18.69 8.69 2.35
CA LYS A 82 -19.95 9.10 3.00
C LYS A 82 -21.11 9.24 2.02
N ALA A 83 -20.84 9.61 0.77
CA ALA A 83 -21.85 9.75 -0.28
C ALA A 83 -22.06 8.45 -1.08
N GLY A 84 -21.24 7.44 -0.85
CA GLY A 84 -21.20 6.25 -1.67
C GLY A 84 -22.15 5.15 -1.20
N LYS A 85 -22.15 4.08 -2.00
CA LYS A 85 -23.01 2.90 -1.83
C LYS A 85 -22.79 2.18 -0.49
N TYR A 86 -21.58 2.27 0.08
CA TYR A 86 -21.19 1.53 1.28
C TYR A 86 -21.13 2.40 2.53
N ALA A 87 -21.73 3.59 2.48
CA ALA A 87 -21.67 4.56 3.58
C ALA A 87 -22.29 4.04 4.89
N ASP A 88 -23.27 3.14 4.79
CA ASP A 88 -23.93 2.56 5.96
C ASP A 88 -23.30 1.26 6.47
N TRP A 89 -22.24 0.78 5.80
CA TRP A 89 -21.50 -0.38 6.26
C TRP A 89 -20.55 0.03 7.40
N ARG A 90 -20.35 -0.86 8.36
CA ARG A 90 -19.42 -0.60 9.47
C ARG A 90 -17.98 -0.56 8.95
N VAL A 91 -17.27 0.50 9.30
CA VAL A 91 -15.83 0.60 8.99
C VAL A 91 -15.06 -0.21 10.02
N ASP A 92 -14.28 -1.17 9.56
CA ASP A 92 -13.51 -2.06 10.42
C ASP A 92 -12.04 -1.64 10.51
N ASP A 93 -11.44 -1.23 9.38
CA ASP A 93 -10.07 -0.78 9.34
C ASP A 93 -9.86 0.18 8.18
N VAL A 94 -8.80 0.98 8.25
CA VAL A 94 -8.42 1.91 7.19
C VAL A 94 -6.90 1.90 7.05
N ASP A 95 -6.42 1.72 5.82
CA ASP A 95 -5.00 1.72 5.50
C ASP A 95 -4.70 2.68 4.36
N LYS A 96 -3.50 3.24 4.40
CA LYS A 96 -2.91 4.01 3.31
C LYS A 96 -1.81 3.18 2.68
N LEU A 97 -1.84 3.03 1.36
CA LEU A 97 -0.80 2.32 0.61
C LEU A 97 0.00 3.33 -0.21
N THR A 98 1.26 3.56 0.19
CA THR A 98 2.20 4.39 -0.56
C THR A 98 3.12 3.45 -1.33
N ARG A 99 3.21 3.64 -2.66
CA ARG A 99 3.92 2.72 -3.53
C ARG A 99 4.85 3.47 -4.47
N GLU A 100 5.98 2.86 -4.79
CA GLU A 100 6.96 3.47 -5.69
C GLU A 100 6.37 3.67 -7.09
N GLY A 101 6.36 4.91 -7.57
CA GLY A 101 5.93 5.27 -8.91
C GLY A 101 4.44 5.14 -9.20
N MET A 102 3.62 4.88 -8.19
CA MET A 102 2.19 4.65 -8.34
C MET A 102 1.38 5.61 -7.47
N GLU A 103 0.10 5.76 -7.81
CA GLU A 103 -0.83 6.57 -7.01
C GLU A 103 -0.99 5.98 -5.62
N THR A 104 -1.03 6.83 -4.61
CA THR A 104 -1.39 6.43 -3.24
C THR A 104 -2.84 5.95 -3.22
N LEU A 105 -3.07 4.81 -2.58
CA LEU A 105 -4.41 4.28 -2.37
C LEU A 105 -4.78 4.32 -0.90
N TYR A 106 -6.07 4.50 -0.63
CA TYR A 106 -6.65 4.40 0.71
C TYR A 106 -7.63 3.25 0.68
N VAL A 107 -7.46 2.30 1.60
CA VAL A 107 -8.29 1.10 1.67
C VAL A 107 -9.19 1.21 2.89
N ILE A 108 -10.49 1.20 2.68
CA ILE A 108 -11.46 1.17 3.76
C ILE A 108 -12.09 -0.22 3.79
N GLU A 109 -11.84 -0.96 4.87
CA GLU A 109 -12.45 -2.24 5.10
C GLU A 109 -13.80 -2.03 5.73
N VAL A 110 -14.84 -2.54 5.09
CA VAL A 110 -16.22 -2.36 5.55
C VAL A 110 -16.92 -3.71 5.69
N GLU A 111 -17.84 -3.79 6.64
CA GLU A 111 -18.64 -5.00 6.81
C GLU A 111 -20.11 -4.68 7.05
N LYS A 112 -20.96 -5.57 6.58
CA LYS A 112 -22.40 -5.53 6.83
C LYS A 112 -22.93 -6.96 6.83
N GLY A 113 -23.44 -7.41 7.99
CA GLY A 113 -23.83 -8.81 8.16
C GLY A 113 -22.64 -9.74 8.01
N GLU A 114 -22.72 -10.68 7.09
CA GLU A 114 -21.63 -11.63 6.79
C GLU A 114 -20.76 -11.17 5.63
N SER A 115 -21.03 -10.01 5.06
CA SER A 115 -20.28 -9.48 3.93
C SER A 115 -19.18 -8.55 4.40
N GLU A 116 -17.99 -8.76 3.88
CA GLU A 116 -16.83 -7.92 4.14
C GLU A 116 -16.21 -7.51 2.80
N LEU A 117 -15.95 -6.22 2.63
CA LEU A 117 -15.38 -5.66 1.42
C LEU A 117 -14.22 -4.73 1.76
N ASP A 118 -13.25 -4.71 0.86
CA ASP A 118 -12.19 -3.72 0.86
C ASP A 118 -12.45 -2.71 -0.25
N LEU A 119 -12.55 -1.44 0.12
CA LEU A 119 -12.83 -0.35 -0.80
C LEU A 119 -11.55 0.42 -1.05
N PHE A 120 -11.08 0.45 -2.29
CA PHE A 120 -9.84 1.12 -2.68
C PHE A 120 -10.16 2.46 -3.31
N TYR A 121 -9.73 3.55 -2.66
CA TYR A 121 -9.94 4.91 -3.15
C TYR A 121 -8.61 5.54 -3.54
N SER A 122 -8.63 6.32 -4.64
CA SER A 122 -7.53 7.23 -4.92
C SER A 122 -7.55 8.40 -3.93
N SER A 123 -6.46 9.15 -3.84
CA SER A 123 -6.39 10.34 -2.96
C SER A 123 -7.40 11.44 -3.33
N THR A 124 -7.91 11.39 -4.57
CA THR A 124 -8.92 12.35 -5.05
C THR A 124 -10.36 11.88 -4.82
N GLY A 125 -10.53 10.71 -4.16
CA GLY A 125 -11.85 10.23 -3.78
C GLY A 125 -12.55 9.37 -4.83
N ILE A 126 -11.80 8.81 -5.79
CA ILE A 126 -12.37 7.89 -6.77
C ILE A 126 -12.28 6.47 -6.23
N LEU A 127 -13.42 5.77 -6.17
CA LEU A 127 -13.45 4.35 -5.83
C LEU A 127 -12.96 3.55 -7.05
N VAL A 128 -11.72 3.09 -6.99
CA VAL A 128 -11.08 2.42 -8.13
C VAL A 128 -11.33 0.92 -8.15
N LYS A 129 -11.60 0.32 -6.99
CA LYS A 129 -11.77 -1.13 -6.90
C LYS A 129 -12.48 -1.50 -5.61
N THR A 130 -13.26 -2.57 -5.65
CA THR A 130 -13.79 -3.25 -4.48
C THR A 130 -13.36 -4.70 -4.52
N VAL A 131 -12.93 -5.23 -3.39
CA VAL A 131 -12.48 -6.63 -3.28
C VAL A 131 -13.23 -7.28 -2.13
N VAL A 132 -13.71 -8.50 -2.36
CA VAL A 132 -14.35 -9.28 -1.30
C VAL A 132 -13.26 -9.74 -0.32
N ASP A 133 -13.43 -9.39 0.94
CA ASP A 133 -12.54 -9.84 1.99
C ASP A 133 -12.92 -11.28 2.37
N THR A 134 -11.95 -12.18 2.30
CA THR A 134 -12.16 -13.60 2.60
C THR A 134 -11.87 -13.96 4.05
N GLY A 135 -11.59 -12.95 4.90
CA GLY A 135 -11.25 -13.17 6.31
C GLY A 135 -9.84 -13.67 6.54
N HIS A 136 -9.01 -13.76 5.52
CA HIS A 136 -7.59 -14.03 5.65
C HIS A 136 -6.86 -12.75 6.06
N GLU A 137 -5.76 -12.91 6.79
CA GLU A 137 -4.91 -11.77 7.13
C GLU A 137 -4.50 -11.06 5.84
N GLU A 138 -4.76 -9.75 5.80
CA GLU A 138 -4.57 -9.01 4.58
C GLU A 138 -3.11 -8.74 4.29
N ASP A 139 -2.64 -9.35 3.22
CA ASP A 139 -1.39 -8.99 2.60
C ASP A 139 -1.70 -8.23 1.31
N TYR A 140 -1.21 -7.01 1.22
CA TYR A 140 -1.39 -6.19 0.02
C TYR A 140 -0.33 -6.47 -1.04
N ASP A 141 0.26 -7.68 -1.03
CA ASP A 141 1.31 -8.06 -1.98
C ASP A 141 0.85 -7.98 -3.44
N ASP A 142 -0.45 -8.22 -3.70
CA ASP A 142 -1.04 -8.07 -5.03
C ASP A 142 -0.99 -6.62 -5.55
N TYR A 143 -0.82 -5.65 -4.65
CA TYR A 143 -0.77 -4.22 -4.99
C TYR A 143 0.64 -3.67 -5.07
N LEU A 144 1.65 -4.50 -4.86
CA LEU A 144 3.06 -4.10 -4.95
C LEU A 144 3.45 -3.83 -6.40
N PRO A 145 4.29 -2.83 -6.65
CA PRO A 145 4.89 -2.65 -7.97
C PRO A 145 5.69 -3.90 -8.37
N GLN A 146 5.54 -4.33 -9.62
CA GLN A 146 6.31 -5.46 -10.13
C GLN A 146 7.80 -5.08 -10.27
N PRO A 147 8.73 -6.05 -10.11
CA PRO A 147 10.16 -5.75 -10.18
C PRO A 147 10.61 -5.08 -11.49
N ASP A 148 9.93 -5.35 -12.59
CA ASP A 148 10.20 -4.77 -13.90
C ASP A 148 9.26 -3.62 -14.28
N ALA A 149 8.49 -3.12 -13.32
CA ALA A 149 7.46 -2.10 -13.56
C ALA A 149 8.02 -0.75 -14.02
N ASN A 150 9.29 -0.44 -13.72
CA ASN A 150 9.86 0.86 -14.06
C ASN A 150 9.78 1.19 -15.55
N GLY A 151 9.97 0.19 -16.43
CA GLY A 151 9.83 0.36 -17.86
C GLY A 151 8.40 0.69 -18.27
N ILE A 152 7.44 -0.03 -17.72
CA ILE A 152 6.00 0.20 -17.95
C ILE A 152 5.57 1.57 -17.42
N ILE A 153 6.02 1.95 -16.23
CA ILE A 153 5.70 3.26 -15.65
C ILE A 153 6.20 4.38 -16.57
N ALA A 154 7.43 4.27 -17.07
CA ALA A 154 7.98 5.27 -17.99
C ALA A 154 7.18 5.39 -19.28
N ILE A 155 6.76 4.26 -19.87
CA ILE A 155 5.94 4.25 -21.09
C ILE A 155 4.59 4.92 -20.86
N VAL A 156 3.93 4.57 -19.75
CA VAL A 156 2.63 5.15 -19.39
C VAL A 156 2.73 6.66 -19.18
N LYS A 157 3.76 7.12 -18.47
CA LYS A 157 3.96 8.55 -18.22
C LYS A 157 4.24 9.33 -19.50
N GLN A 158 4.93 8.72 -20.46
CA GLN A 158 5.18 9.33 -21.77
C GLN A 158 3.89 9.46 -22.59
N LYS A 159 3.06 8.41 -22.61
CA LYS A 159 1.83 8.36 -23.38
C LYS A 159 0.68 9.14 -22.73
N TYR A 160 0.62 9.10 -21.40
CA TYR A 160 -0.44 9.75 -20.60
C TYR A 160 0.19 10.59 -19.51
N PRO A 161 0.76 11.78 -19.84
CA PRO A 161 1.57 12.54 -18.87
C PRO A 161 0.81 13.03 -17.64
N ASN A 162 -0.53 13.13 -17.73
CA ASN A 162 -1.37 13.56 -16.60
C ASN A 162 -2.06 12.40 -15.87
N ALA A 163 -1.74 11.16 -16.26
CA ALA A 163 -2.32 9.99 -15.63
C ALA A 163 -1.49 9.55 -14.42
N THR A 164 -2.19 8.96 -13.45
CA THR A 164 -1.56 8.29 -12.32
C THR A 164 -1.84 6.79 -12.41
N ILE A 165 -0.87 5.99 -12.01
CA ILE A 165 -0.99 4.53 -12.06
C ILE A 165 -1.52 4.03 -10.72
N VAL A 166 -2.64 3.32 -10.74
CA VAL A 166 -3.26 2.75 -9.54
C VAL A 166 -2.92 1.28 -9.35
N GLU A 167 -2.75 0.53 -10.43
CA GLU A 167 -2.47 -0.89 -10.36
C GLU A 167 -1.74 -1.39 -11.60
N ILE A 168 -0.82 -2.33 -11.43
CA ILE A 168 -0.16 -3.06 -12.52
C ILE A 168 -0.34 -4.53 -12.22
N GLU A 169 -1.14 -5.23 -13.03
CA GLU A 169 -1.34 -6.67 -12.91
C GLU A 169 -0.57 -7.40 -14.00
N ARG A 170 -0.01 -8.56 -13.67
CA ARG A 170 0.62 -9.43 -14.65
C ARG A 170 -0.19 -10.71 -14.74
N GLU A 171 -0.71 -11.02 -15.91
CA GLU A 171 -1.47 -12.23 -16.18
C GLU A 171 -1.12 -12.78 -17.56
N LYS A 172 -0.81 -14.10 -17.62
CA LYS A 172 -0.54 -14.82 -18.87
C LYS A 172 0.52 -14.15 -19.76
N GLY A 173 1.56 -13.58 -19.14
CA GLY A 173 2.65 -12.90 -19.86
C GLY A 173 2.33 -11.49 -20.32
N LEU A 174 1.12 -10.99 -20.02
CA LEU A 174 0.73 -9.62 -20.31
C LEU A 174 0.73 -8.78 -19.05
N GLN A 175 1.04 -7.50 -19.19
CA GLN A 175 0.91 -6.55 -18.09
C GLN A 175 -0.29 -5.65 -18.37
N GLU A 176 -1.21 -5.60 -17.40
CA GLU A 176 -2.37 -4.74 -17.44
C GLU A 176 -2.16 -3.57 -16.50
N VAL A 177 -2.26 -2.35 -17.02
CA VAL A 177 -2.04 -1.14 -16.22
C VAL A 177 -3.35 -0.39 -16.09
N THR A 178 -3.77 -0.17 -14.85
CA THR A 178 -4.94 0.66 -14.55
C THR A 178 -4.46 2.06 -14.19
N ILE A 179 -4.98 3.06 -14.92
CA ILE A 179 -4.61 4.46 -14.71
C ILE A 179 -5.84 5.32 -14.43
N LEU A 180 -5.58 6.44 -13.75
CA LEU A 180 -6.54 7.55 -13.66
C LEU A 180 -5.98 8.71 -14.47
N ASP A 181 -6.75 9.18 -15.46
CA ASP A 181 -6.38 10.31 -16.29
C ASP A 181 -7.35 11.45 -16.00
N GLU A 182 -6.85 12.49 -15.33
CA GLU A 182 -7.67 13.61 -14.86
C GLU A 182 -8.14 14.55 -16.00
N ASN A 183 -7.63 14.33 -17.21
CA ASN A 183 -7.99 15.15 -18.38
C ASN A 183 -9.13 14.55 -19.21
N ARG A 184 -9.83 13.58 -18.69
CA ARG A 184 -10.98 12.97 -19.36
C ARG A 184 -12.26 13.15 -18.57
#